data_56d6baaa18e19332318284ce4f0f5b14
#
_entry.id   56d6baaa18e19332318284ce4f0f5b14
#
_cell.length_a   1.000
_cell.length_b   1.000
_cell.length_c   1.000
_cell.angle_alpha   90.00
_cell.angle_beta   90.00
_cell.angle_gamma   90.00
#
_symmetry.space_group_name_H-M   'P 1'
#
loop_
_entity.id
_entity.type
_entity.pdbx_description
1 polymer ?
#
loop_
_entity_poly.entity_id
_entity_poly.type
_entity_poly.pdbx_seq_one_letter_code
_entity_poly.pdbx_strand_id
1 'polypeptide(L)'
;MNAKSKAECLGAYRRWLSCLLCIVSLSSALLLASTVSGKSVANNTPGYVATAKNLGAEDPAKMIEVSIWLQVHNRAEFDALTESLYDRNSPNYHHWLKAKDIADRFAPTAQEVKTVQQFFTAHNLSVVKTGPNNFYVRARGTVGDVQKAFQVQLNNYQVENKIIRANADDPYVEGAAGPLVRAVSGLDSAQFEHTLVARPASFGGKSGADAAKTAPVNSPDFFSSQCFPGTETLTFSTNSDGE
;
A
#
# COMPACT_ATOMS: atom_id res chain seq x y z
N MET A 1 35.86 -70.76 4.54
CA MET A 1 35.49 -69.39 4.12
C MET A 1 36.59 -68.44 4.51
N ASN A 2 37.23 -67.84 3.54
CA ASN A 2 38.52 -67.17 3.71
C ASN A 2 38.35 -65.75 4.30
N ALA A 3 39.23 -65.39 5.23
CA ALA A 3 39.15 -64.10 5.93
C ALA A 3 39.17 -62.84 4.97
N LYS A 4 39.73 -63.02 3.80
CA LYS A 4 39.72 -61.99 2.73
C LYS A 4 38.32 -61.65 2.21
N SER A 5 37.42 -62.64 2.07
CA SER A 5 36.04 -62.41 1.62
C SER A 5 35.20 -61.62 2.62
N LYS A 6 35.44 -61.75 3.94
CA LYS A 6 34.72 -60.97 4.97
C LYS A 6 35.17 -59.51 5.02
N ALA A 7 36.42 -59.22 4.73
CA ALA A 7 36.93 -57.84 4.72
C ALA A 7 36.38 -57.05 3.54
N GLU A 8 36.22 -57.65 2.38
CA GLU A 8 35.64 -57.00 1.18
C GLU A 8 34.14 -56.69 1.34
N CYS A 9 33.36 -57.61 1.93
CA CYS A 9 31.95 -57.37 2.26
C CYS A 9 31.76 -56.22 3.29
N LEU A 10 32.60 -56.15 4.32
CA LEU A 10 32.54 -55.08 5.32
C LEU A 10 32.91 -53.68 4.69
N GLY A 11 33.85 -53.68 3.76
CA GLY A 11 34.24 -52.45 3.03
C GLY A 11 33.10 -51.91 2.13
N ALA A 12 32.40 -52.81 1.44
CA ALA A 12 31.27 -52.45 0.60
C ALA A 12 30.07 -51.92 1.43
N TYR A 13 29.80 -52.59 2.58
CA TYR A 13 28.72 -52.16 3.48
C TYR A 13 28.98 -50.77 4.10
N ARG A 14 30.20 -50.48 4.53
CA ARG A 14 30.55 -49.14 5.03
C ARG A 14 30.44 -48.06 3.98
N ARG A 15 30.79 -48.30 2.73
CA ARG A 15 30.60 -47.38 1.61
C ARG A 15 29.12 -47.11 1.31
N TRP A 16 28.30 -48.16 1.40
CA TRP A 16 26.86 -48.05 1.18
C TRP A 16 26.16 -47.26 2.29
N LEU A 17 26.55 -47.48 3.57
CA LEU A 17 26.05 -46.69 4.69
C LEU A 17 26.47 -45.21 4.60
N SER A 18 27.68 -44.91 4.15
CA SER A 18 28.12 -43.53 3.95
C SER A 18 27.31 -42.83 2.85
N CYS A 19 27.00 -43.50 1.75
CA CYS A 19 26.13 -42.94 0.70
C CYS A 19 24.70 -42.70 1.16
N LEU A 20 24.13 -43.64 1.95
CA LEU A 20 22.79 -43.48 2.52
C LEU A 20 22.72 -42.30 3.52
N LEU A 21 23.74 -42.11 4.35
CA LEU A 21 23.85 -40.96 5.25
C LEU A 21 23.99 -39.64 4.53
N CYS A 22 24.72 -39.56 3.42
CA CYS A 22 24.81 -38.37 2.56
C CYS A 22 23.48 -38.02 1.87
N ILE A 23 22.73 -39.01 1.43
CA ILE A 23 21.43 -38.83 0.77
C ILE A 23 20.39 -38.29 1.78
N VAL A 24 20.38 -38.81 3.02
CA VAL A 24 19.47 -38.39 4.09
C VAL A 24 19.81 -36.96 4.56
N SER A 25 21.10 -36.56 4.58
CA SER A 25 21.48 -35.21 4.95
C SER A 25 21.18 -34.16 3.86
N LEU A 26 21.18 -34.58 2.59
CA LEU A 26 20.84 -33.68 1.48
C LEU A 26 19.32 -33.45 1.37
N SER A 27 18.50 -34.42 1.77
CA SER A 27 17.04 -34.29 1.76
C SER A 27 16.48 -33.46 2.91
N SER A 28 17.19 -33.35 4.04
CA SER A 28 16.74 -32.50 5.15
C SER A 28 17.03 -31.02 4.96
N ALA A 29 17.92 -30.62 4.05
CA ALA A 29 18.19 -29.21 3.73
C ALA A 29 17.14 -28.59 2.81
N LEU A 30 16.24 -29.38 2.21
CA LEU A 30 15.24 -28.90 1.23
C LEU A 30 13.88 -28.55 1.86
N LEU A 31 13.70 -28.69 3.17
CA LEU A 31 12.39 -28.59 3.83
C LEU A 31 12.16 -27.29 4.61
N LEU A 32 13.04 -26.28 4.47
CA LEU A 32 12.87 -24.96 5.09
C LEU A 32 12.67 -23.84 4.05
N ALA A 33 12.09 -24.15 2.90
CA ALA A 33 11.48 -23.09 2.10
C ALA A 33 10.20 -22.68 2.84
N SER A 34 10.34 -21.77 3.81
CA SER A 34 9.21 -21.00 4.32
C SER A 34 8.58 -20.34 3.12
N THR A 35 7.43 -20.82 2.68
CA THR A 35 6.61 -20.14 1.69
C THR A 35 6.18 -18.82 2.32
N VAL A 36 6.97 -17.79 2.15
CA VAL A 36 6.55 -16.44 2.51
C VAL A 36 5.45 -16.11 1.53
N SER A 37 4.22 -16.30 1.99
CA SER A 37 3.02 -16.06 1.21
C SER A 37 2.88 -14.57 0.99
N GLY A 38 2.85 -14.13 -0.26
CA GLY A 38 2.47 -12.78 -0.61
C GLY A 38 0.99 -12.50 -0.32
N LYS A 39 0.56 -11.27 -0.55
CA LYS A 39 -0.81 -10.82 -0.29
C LYS A 39 -1.37 -10.04 -1.49
N SER A 40 -2.59 -10.36 -1.88
CA SER A 40 -3.38 -9.51 -2.76
C SER A 40 -3.94 -8.33 -1.97
N VAL A 41 -3.84 -7.14 -2.54
CA VAL A 41 -4.35 -5.89 -1.94
C VAL A 41 -5.74 -5.64 -2.52
N ALA A 42 -6.75 -6.25 -1.90
CA ALA A 42 -8.13 -6.21 -2.35
C ALA A 42 -8.70 -4.78 -2.41
N ASN A 43 -9.61 -4.56 -3.36
CA ASN A 43 -10.27 -3.28 -3.61
C ASN A 43 -9.30 -2.14 -4.00
N ASN A 44 -8.19 -2.47 -4.63
CA ASN A 44 -7.21 -1.49 -5.13
C ASN A 44 -7.43 -1.16 -6.62
N THR A 45 -8.26 -1.91 -7.31
CA THR A 45 -8.65 -1.64 -8.70
C THR A 45 -9.75 -0.59 -8.71
N PRO A 46 -9.59 0.52 -9.46
CA PRO A 46 -10.61 1.56 -9.53
C PRO A 46 -11.92 1.05 -10.13
N GLY A 47 -13.07 1.42 -9.53
CA GLY A 47 -14.38 0.92 -9.94
C GLY A 47 -14.76 1.22 -11.39
N TYR A 48 -14.25 2.33 -11.96
CA TYR A 48 -14.52 2.68 -13.37
C TYR A 48 -13.87 1.72 -14.37
N VAL A 49 -12.85 0.95 -13.97
CA VAL A 49 -12.16 -0.03 -14.86
C VAL A 49 -13.14 -1.06 -15.42
N ALA A 50 -14.14 -1.45 -14.64
CA ALA A 50 -15.13 -2.44 -15.05
C ALA A 50 -16.04 -1.96 -16.22
N THR A 51 -16.22 -0.65 -16.39
CA THR A 51 -17.16 -0.06 -17.36
C THR A 51 -16.48 0.82 -18.40
N ALA A 52 -15.26 1.30 -18.15
CA ALA A 52 -14.53 2.16 -19.06
C ALA A 52 -13.98 1.39 -20.27
N LYS A 53 -13.92 2.08 -21.41
CA LYS A 53 -13.32 1.49 -22.62
C LYS A 53 -11.81 1.35 -22.44
N ASN A 54 -11.32 0.12 -22.47
CA ASN A 54 -9.89 -0.18 -22.47
C ASN A 54 -9.28 0.20 -23.84
N LEU A 55 -8.25 1.03 -23.81
CA LEU A 55 -7.52 1.52 -24.99
C LEU A 55 -6.22 0.74 -25.24
N GLY A 56 -5.88 -0.21 -24.37
CA GLY A 56 -4.66 -1.01 -24.47
C GLY A 56 -3.65 -0.70 -23.36
N ALA A 57 -2.52 -1.42 -23.40
CA ALA A 57 -1.48 -1.32 -22.39
C ALA A 57 -0.83 0.07 -22.37
N GLU A 58 -0.43 0.51 -21.18
CA GLU A 58 0.43 1.70 -21.01
C GLU A 58 1.84 1.42 -21.53
N ASP A 59 2.55 2.46 -21.95
CA ASP A 59 3.95 2.37 -22.37
C ASP A 59 4.82 1.79 -21.22
N PRO A 60 5.45 0.61 -21.42
CA PRO A 60 6.25 -0.04 -20.39
C PRO A 60 7.50 0.77 -19.98
N ALA A 61 8.00 1.66 -20.86
CA ALA A 61 9.18 2.48 -20.57
C ALA A 61 8.86 3.77 -19.79
N LYS A 62 7.59 4.14 -19.70
CA LYS A 62 7.15 5.35 -18.97
C LYS A 62 7.50 5.26 -17.50
N MET A 63 8.09 6.32 -16.96
CA MET A 63 8.41 6.43 -15.53
C MET A 63 7.19 6.84 -14.74
N ILE A 64 6.93 6.12 -13.64
CA ILE A 64 5.84 6.41 -12.71
C ILE A 64 6.31 6.31 -11.25
N GLU A 65 5.58 6.94 -10.37
CA GLU A 65 5.76 6.80 -8.92
C GLU A 65 4.62 5.98 -8.33
N VAL A 66 4.98 5.06 -7.44
CA VAL A 66 4.02 4.25 -6.68
C VAL A 66 4.35 4.32 -5.21
N SER A 67 3.36 4.18 -4.36
CA SER A 67 3.56 4.16 -2.92
C SER A 67 2.87 2.94 -2.31
N ILE A 68 3.57 2.24 -1.44
CA ILE A 68 2.99 1.24 -0.56
C ILE A 68 2.66 1.92 0.76
N TRP A 69 1.39 1.84 1.15
CA TRP A 69 0.91 2.23 2.47
C TRP A 69 0.95 1.02 3.38
N LEU A 70 1.58 1.18 4.54
CA LEU A 70 1.75 0.09 5.50
C LEU A 70 0.52 -0.04 6.41
N GLN A 71 0.35 -1.25 6.95
CA GLN A 71 -0.68 -1.51 7.98
C GLN A 71 -0.35 -0.73 9.26
N VAL A 72 -1.39 -0.22 9.89
CA VAL A 72 -1.26 0.29 11.26
C VAL A 72 -1.14 -0.86 12.23
N HIS A 73 -0.37 -0.69 13.29
CA HIS A 73 -0.32 -1.62 14.41
C HIS A 73 -1.59 -1.51 15.26
N ASN A 74 -1.89 -2.54 16.02
CA ASN A 74 -3.01 -2.54 16.97
C ASN A 74 -4.34 -2.08 16.35
N ARG A 75 -4.64 -2.57 15.14
CA ARG A 75 -5.79 -2.13 14.33
C ARG A 75 -7.10 -2.10 15.11
N ALA A 76 -7.38 -3.12 15.90
CA ALA A 76 -8.60 -3.18 16.71
C ALA A 76 -8.66 -2.05 17.75
N GLU A 77 -7.53 -1.75 18.38
CA GLU A 77 -7.42 -0.62 19.33
C GLU A 77 -7.58 0.72 18.61
N PHE A 78 -6.98 0.86 17.42
CA PHE A 78 -7.13 2.06 16.60
C PHE A 78 -8.58 2.31 16.20
N ASP A 79 -9.29 1.28 15.76
CA ASP A 79 -10.69 1.38 15.36
C ASP A 79 -11.58 1.72 16.57
N ALA A 80 -11.42 1.01 17.71
CA ALA A 80 -12.16 1.28 18.94
C ALA A 80 -11.91 2.69 19.48
N LEU A 81 -10.66 3.16 19.41
CA LEU A 81 -10.33 4.53 19.78
C LEU A 81 -11.03 5.53 18.87
N THR A 82 -10.99 5.29 17.55
CA THR A 82 -11.65 6.17 16.57
C THR A 82 -13.14 6.28 16.86
N GLU A 83 -13.83 5.17 17.08
CA GLU A 83 -15.25 5.16 17.46
C GLU A 83 -15.49 5.95 18.75
N SER A 84 -14.66 5.74 19.77
CA SER A 84 -14.81 6.42 21.08
C SER A 84 -14.62 7.93 21.01
N LEU A 85 -13.83 8.43 20.05
CA LEU A 85 -13.63 9.87 19.84
C LEU A 85 -14.87 10.58 19.29
N TYR A 86 -15.78 9.85 18.65
CA TYR A 86 -17.02 10.37 18.08
C TYR A 86 -18.28 10.01 18.90
N ASP A 87 -18.17 9.11 19.87
CA ASP A 87 -19.28 8.78 20.77
C ASP A 87 -19.40 9.82 21.88
N ARG A 88 -20.53 10.53 21.94
CA ARG A 88 -20.82 11.56 22.94
C ARG A 88 -20.87 11.04 24.37
N ASN A 89 -21.10 9.73 24.57
CA ASN A 89 -21.15 9.11 25.89
C ASN A 89 -19.78 8.57 26.32
N SER A 90 -18.79 8.64 25.46
CA SER A 90 -17.44 8.18 25.74
C SER A 90 -16.64 9.21 26.50
N PRO A 91 -15.83 8.79 27.51
CA PRO A 91 -14.86 9.68 28.15
C PRO A 91 -13.80 10.23 27.20
N ASN A 92 -13.62 9.59 26.03
CA ASN A 92 -12.69 10.03 25.01
C ASN A 92 -13.30 10.99 23.99
N TYR A 93 -14.58 11.37 24.16
CA TYR A 93 -15.27 12.22 23.20
C TYR A 93 -14.50 13.52 22.95
N HIS A 94 -14.12 13.76 21.67
CA HIS A 94 -13.32 14.90 21.22
C HIS A 94 -11.94 15.04 21.89
N HIS A 95 -11.41 14.01 22.56
CA HIS A 95 -10.06 14.00 23.12
C HIS A 95 -9.06 13.53 22.04
N TRP A 96 -8.77 14.40 21.08
CA TRP A 96 -7.92 14.10 19.94
C TRP A 96 -6.49 13.76 20.36
N LEU A 97 -5.96 12.68 19.79
CA LEU A 97 -4.55 12.32 19.95
C LEU A 97 -3.64 13.28 19.21
N LYS A 98 -2.48 13.54 19.77
CA LYS A 98 -1.39 14.22 19.06
C LYS A 98 -0.76 13.27 18.04
N ALA A 99 -0.17 13.83 16.98
CA ALA A 99 0.51 13.05 15.95
C ALA A 99 1.58 12.08 16.53
N LYS A 100 2.28 12.52 17.60
CA LYS A 100 3.25 11.68 18.30
C LYS A 100 2.60 10.47 18.97
N ASP A 101 1.46 10.64 19.63
CA ASP A 101 0.76 9.55 20.33
C ASP A 101 0.24 8.51 19.33
N ILE A 102 -0.22 8.95 18.14
CA ILE A 102 -0.60 8.08 17.04
C ILE A 102 0.62 7.31 16.52
N ALA A 103 1.74 7.99 16.34
CA ALA A 103 2.97 7.36 15.86
C ALA A 103 3.48 6.30 16.85
N ASP A 104 3.54 6.62 18.14
CA ASP A 104 4.09 5.72 19.16
C ASP A 104 3.23 4.45 19.35
N ARG A 105 1.92 4.53 19.11
CA ARG A 105 0.99 3.41 19.34
C ARG A 105 0.69 2.59 18.09
N PHE A 106 0.65 3.22 16.94
CA PHE A 106 0.05 2.64 15.73
C PHE A 106 0.95 2.66 14.49
N ALA A 107 2.07 3.41 14.53
CA ALA A 107 2.91 3.52 13.34
C ALA A 107 3.71 2.24 13.05
N PRO A 108 3.95 1.95 11.77
CA PRO A 108 4.85 0.88 11.36
C PRO A 108 6.27 1.12 11.86
N THR A 109 6.97 0.03 12.15
CA THR A 109 8.35 0.06 12.61
C THR A 109 9.33 0.38 11.49
N ALA A 110 10.54 0.85 11.85
CA ALA A 110 11.61 1.05 10.89
C ALA A 110 12.02 -0.27 10.18
N GLN A 111 11.87 -1.42 10.84
CA GLN A 111 12.17 -2.72 10.23
C GLN A 111 11.15 -3.09 9.14
N GLU A 112 9.88 -2.81 9.34
CA GLU A 112 8.83 -3.02 8.34
C GLU A 112 9.02 -2.12 7.13
N VAL A 113 9.35 -0.85 7.36
CA VAL A 113 9.74 0.08 6.29
C VAL A 113 10.92 -0.48 5.49
N LYS A 114 11.95 -0.98 6.16
CA LYS A 114 13.12 -1.57 5.50
C LYS A 114 12.73 -2.78 4.65
N THR A 115 11.81 -3.61 5.11
CA THR A 115 11.29 -4.75 4.33
C THR A 115 10.60 -4.29 3.06
N VAL A 116 9.78 -3.24 3.12
CA VAL A 116 9.13 -2.65 1.94
C VAL A 116 10.14 -1.98 1.00
N GLN A 117 11.15 -1.31 1.54
CA GLN A 117 12.24 -0.74 0.72
C GLN A 117 13.02 -1.82 -0.02
N GLN A 118 13.29 -2.96 0.63
CA GLN A 118 13.94 -4.12 0.01
C GLN A 118 13.08 -4.72 -1.10
N PHE A 119 11.76 -4.82 -0.91
CA PHE A 119 10.82 -5.23 -1.96
C PHE A 119 10.94 -4.34 -3.19
N PHE A 120 10.90 -3.03 -3.02
CA PHE A 120 11.05 -2.10 -4.15
C PHE A 120 12.39 -2.27 -4.87
N THR A 121 13.48 -2.33 -4.11
CA THR A 121 14.84 -2.47 -4.68
C THR A 121 15.01 -3.79 -5.45
N ALA A 122 14.44 -4.89 -4.93
CA ALA A 122 14.48 -6.20 -5.59
C ALA A 122 13.75 -6.21 -6.94
N HIS A 123 12.81 -5.27 -7.14
CA HIS A 123 12.05 -5.12 -8.38
C HIS A 123 12.49 -3.93 -9.24
N ASN A 124 13.73 -3.47 -9.10
CA ASN A 124 14.32 -2.32 -9.83
C ASN A 124 13.58 -1.00 -9.63
N LEU A 125 12.86 -0.83 -8.52
CA LEU A 125 12.20 0.41 -8.17
C LEU A 125 13.06 1.20 -7.18
N SER A 126 13.36 2.45 -7.53
CA SER A 126 14.18 3.34 -6.69
C SER A 126 13.33 3.99 -5.60
N VAL A 127 13.68 3.78 -4.35
CA VAL A 127 12.99 4.43 -3.22
C VAL A 127 13.25 5.94 -3.26
N VAL A 128 12.18 6.73 -3.32
CA VAL A 128 12.22 8.19 -3.41
C VAL A 128 12.00 8.83 -2.04
N LYS A 129 11.06 8.29 -1.26
CA LYS A 129 10.65 8.88 0.03
C LYS A 129 10.05 7.84 0.96
N THR A 130 10.36 7.96 2.25
CA THR A 130 9.58 7.35 3.33
C THR A 130 8.72 8.45 3.96
N GLY A 131 7.44 8.17 4.14
CA GLY A 131 6.49 9.10 4.71
C GLY A 131 6.74 9.39 6.19
N PRO A 132 6.17 10.45 6.73
CA PRO A 132 6.21 10.71 8.17
C PRO A 132 5.61 9.52 8.93
N ASN A 133 6.20 9.22 10.07
CA ASN A 133 5.78 8.12 10.96
C ASN A 133 5.72 6.74 10.26
N ASN A 134 6.49 6.52 9.20
CA ASN A 134 6.63 5.24 8.51
C ASN A 134 5.35 4.72 7.81
N PHE A 135 4.31 5.53 7.66
CA PHE A 135 3.04 5.05 7.11
C PHE A 135 3.08 4.69 5.64
N TYR A 136 4.02 5.24 4.86
CA TYR A 136 4.19 4.84 3.46
C TYR A 136 5.64 4.90 3.01
N VAL A 137 5.95 4.11 1.98
CA VAL A 137 7.19 4.17 1.21
C VAL A 137 6.84 4.43 -0.24
N ARG A 138 7.45 5.45 -0.83
CA ARG A 138 7.30 5.81 -2.24
C ARG A 138 8.53 5.40 -3.03
N ALA A 139 8.28 4.82 -4.20
CA ALA A 139 9.34 4.45 -5.14
C ALA A 139 8.98 4.90 -6.56
N ARG A 140 10.01 5.03 -7.39
CA ARG A 140 9.90 5.38 -8.80
C ARG A 140 10.53 4.28 -9.65
N GLY A 141 9.89 3.96 -10.77
CA GLY A 141 10.42 3.05 -11.76
C GLY A 141 9.63 3.07 -13.04
N THR A 142 9.95 2.19 -13.97
CA THR A 142 9.21 2.06 -15.21
C THR A 142 7.87 1.36 -14.98
N VAL A 143 6.88 1.62 -15.84
CA VAL A 143 5.61 0.88 -15.85
C VAL A 143 5.87 -0.63 -15.90
N GLY A 144 6.82 -1.08 -16.73
CA GLY A 144 7.17 -2.49 -16.86
C GLY A 144 7.69 -3.11 -15.56
N ASP A 145 8.52 -2.39 -14.79
CA ASP A 145 9.01 -2.87 -13.49
C ASP A 145 7.90 -2.87 -12.43
N VAL A 146 7.04 -1.84 -12.43
CA VAL A 146 5.87 -1.77 -11.54
C VAL A 146 4.89 -2.91 -11.82
N GLN A 147 4.60 -3.21 -13.09
CA GLN A 147 3.74 -4.34 -13.44
C GLN A 147 4.28 -5.68 -12.93
N LYS A 148 5.60 -5.88 -13.02
CA LYS A 148 6.26 -7.08 -12.50
C LYS A 148 6.22 -7.13 -10.98
N ALA A 149 6.54 -6.01 -10.31
CA ALA A 149 6.58 -5.92 -8.85
C ALA A 149 5.23 -6.23 -8.22
N PHE A 150 4.15 -5.73 -8.81
CA PHE A 150 2.80 -5.85 -8.25
C PHE A 150 1.94 -6.90 -8.95
N GLN A 151 2.49 -7.62 -9.95
CA GLN A 151 1.80 -8.64 -10.75
C GLN A 151 0.47 -8.13 -11.33
N VAL A 152 0.45 -6.90 -11.83
CA VAL A 152 -0.72 -6.24 -12.42
C VAL A 152 -0.44 -5.86 -13.87
N GLN A 153 -1.51 -5.68 -14.65
CA GLN A 153 -1.44 -5.04 -15.94
C GLN A 153 -1.93 -3.59 -15.84
N LEU A 154 -1.11 -2.64 -16.31
CA LEU A 154 -1.47 -1.23 -16.38
C LEU A 154 -1.94 -0.90 -17.79
N ASN A 155 -3.20 -0.50 -17.91
CA ASN A 155 -3.83 -0.14 -19.17
C ASN A 155 -4.31 1.32 -19.14
N ASN A 156 -4.50 1.86 -20.33
CA ASN A 156 -5.15 3.15 -20.54
C ASN A 156 -6.65 2.94 -20.74
N TYR A 157 -7.45 3.71 -20.05
CA TYR A 157 -8.91 3.65 -20.10
C TYR A 157 -9.48 5.00 -20.49
N GLN A 158 -10.51 4.98 -21.35
CA GLN A 158 -11.29 6.18 -21.66
C GLN A 158 -12.37 6.36 -20.59
N VAL A 159 -12.19 7.39 -19.76
CA VAL A 159 -13.17 7.78 -18.74
C VAL A 159 -13.65 9.18 -19.08
N GLU A 160 -14.90 9.30 -19.47
CA GLU A 160 -15.43 10.56 -20.03
C GLU A 160 -14.53 11.09 -21.17
N ASN A 161 -13.96 12.28 -20.99
CA ASN A 161 -13.09 12.93 -21.97
C ASN A 161 -11.60 12.81 -21.65
N LYS A 162 -11.23 11.97 -20.64
CA LYS A 162 -9.85 11.79 -20.20
C LYS A 162 -9.37 10.37 -20.48
N ILE A 163 -8.08 10.24 -20.77
CA ILE A 163 -7.39 8.94 -20.80
C ILE A 163 -6.69 8.78 -19.46
N ILE A 164 -7.06 7.73 -18.74
CA ILE A 164 -6.56 7.44 -17.40
C ILE A 164 -5.87 6.09 -17.43
N ARG A 165 -4.61 6.03 -16.96
CA ARG A 165 -3.94 4.77 -16.69
C ARG A 165 -4.51 4.18 -15.41
N ALA A 166 -4.78 2.87 -15.39
CA ALA A 166 -5.16 2.14 -14.19
C ALA A 166 -4.74 0.67 -14.26
N ASN A 167 -4.65 0.03 -13.10
CA ASN A 167 -4.48 -1.41 -12.98
C ASN A 167 -5.76 -2.14 -13.35
N ALA A 168 -5.63 -3.22 -14.13
CA ALA A 168 -6.76 -4.06 -14.55
C ALA A 168 -7.27 -4.94 -13.40
N ASP A 169 -6.36 -5.35 -12.51
CA ASP A 169 -6.61 -6.26 -11.40
C ASP A 169 -5.99 -5.72 -10.11
N ASP A 170 -6.41 -6.29 -8.98
CA ASP A 170 -5.84 -5.94 -7.68
C ASP A 170 -4.37 -6.36 -7.58
N PRO A 171 -3.49 -5.48 -7.09
CA PRO A 171 -2.07 -5.77 -7.00
C PRO A 171 -1.77 -6.88 -5.99
N TYR A 172 -0.81 -7.72 -6.35
CA TYR A 172 -0.25 -8.73 -5.48
C TYR A 172 1.16 -8.33 -5.04
N VAL A 173 1.42 -8.38 -3.75
CA VAL A 173 2.74 -8.10 -3.17
C VAL A 173 3.30 -9.37 -2.58
N GLU A 174 4.39 -9.86 -3.17
CA GLU A 174 5.01 -11.11 -2.75
C GLU A 174 5.93 -10.95 -1.53
N GLY A 175 6.23 -12.07 -0.91
CA GLY A 175 7.23 -12.18 0.15
C GLY A 175 6.82 -11.49 1.45
N ALA A 176 7.83 -11.16 2.25
CA ALA A 176 7.68 -10.59 3.59
C ALA A 176 7.01 -9.19 3.60
N ALA A 177 7.00 -8.50 2.46
CA ALA A 177 6.33 -7.20 2.33
C ALA A 177 4.81 -7.35 2.27
N GLY A 178 4.28 -8.43 1.69
CA GLY A 178 2.84 -8.62 1.47
C GLY A 178 1.97 -8.39 2.71
N PRO A 179 2.22 -9.06 3.85
CA PRO A 179 1.44 -8.85 5.08
C PRO A 179 1.46 -7.42 5.62
N LEU A 180 2.49 -6.65 5.29
CA LEU A 180 2.66 -5.28 5.76
C LEU A 180 1.84 -4.26 4.96
N VAL A 181 1.35 -4.65 3.77
CA VAL A 181 0.68 -3.72 2.86
C VAL A 181 -0.78 -3.53 3.23
N ARG A 182 -1.18 -2.26 3.34
CA ARG A 182 -2.57 -1.83 3.49
C ARG A 182 -3.19 -1.46 2.14
N ALA A 183 -2.45 -0.68 1.34
CA ALA A 183 -2.89 -0.21 0.04
C ALA A 183 -1.68 0.12 -0.86
N VAL A 184 -1.90 0.14 -2.16
CA VAL A 184 -0.93 0.61 -3.16
C VAL A 184 -1.56 1.80 -3.88
N SER A 185 -0.83 2.91 -4.00
CA SER A 185 -1.28 4.10 -4.72
C SER A 185 -0.31 4.48 -5.83
N GLY A 186 -0.80 5.21 -6.85
CA GLY A 186 -0.01 5.59 -8.02
C GLY A 186 -0.05 4.58 -9.17
N LEU A 187 -0.79 3.47 -9.04
CA LEU A 187 -1.08 2.57 -10.16
C LEU A 187 -2.04 3.22 -11.14
N ASP A 188 -3.00 4.00 -10.66
CA ASP A 188 -3.83 4.83 -11.51
C ASP A 188 -3.29 6.27 -11.64
N SER A 189 -3.75 6.98 -12.67
CA SER A 189 -3.43 8.39 -12.92
C SER A 189 -4.67 9.28 -12.82
N ALA A 190 -5.74 8.80 -12.20
CA ALA A 190 -6.97 9.55 -12.05
C ALA A 190 -6.75 10.74 -11.12
N GLN A 191 -7.01 11.93 -11.66
CA GLN A 191 -7.15 13.14 -10.88
C GLN A 191 -8.58 13.63 -11.09
N PHE A 192 -9.44 13.37 -10.11
CA PHE A 192 -10.79 13.88 -10.12
C PHE A 192 -10.80 15.23 -9.42
N GLU A 193 -11.00 16.29 -10.19
CA GLU A 193 -11.22 17.59 -9.63
C GLU A 193 -12.65 17.65 -9.10
N HIS A 194 -12.81 17.68 -7.78
CA HIS A 194 -14.07 17.98 -7.16
C HIS A 194 -14.21 19.48 -7.04
N THR A 195 -15.14 20.07 -7.79
CA THR A 195 -15.55 21.44 -7.53
C THR A 195 -16.24 21.48 -6.16
N LEU A 196 -15.57 21.99 -5.16
CA LEU A 196 -16.08 22.13 -3.79
C LEU A 196 -17.25 23.12 -3.66
N VAL A 197 -17.71 23.72 -4.75
CA VAL A 197 -18.84 24.67 -4.77
C VAL A 197 -19.81 24.35 -5.89
N ALA A 198 -20.62 23.30 -5.73
CA ALA A 198 -21.93 23.28 -6.37
C ALA A 198 -22.87 24.12 -5.52
N ARG A 199 -22.98 25.41 -5.77
CA ARG A 199 -24.09 26.21 -5.27
C ARG A 199 -25.34 25.76 -6.01
N PRO A 200 -26.37 25.21 -5.31
CA PRO A 200 -27.68 25.08 -5.93
C PRO A 200 -28.13 26.47 -6.38
N ALA A 201 -28.49 26.61 -7.64
CA ALA A 201 -28.97 27.88 -8.23
C ALA A 201 -30.24 28.42 -7.56
N SER A 202 -30.79 27.76 -6.55
CA SER A 202 -32.04 28.08 -5.88
C SER A 202 -31.92 28.83 -4.54
N PHE A 203 -30.70 29.08 -4.05
CA PHE A 203 -30.55 29.99 -2.91
C PHE A 203 -30.48 31.42 -3.38
N GLY A 204 -31.65 31.97 -3.67
CA GLY A 204 -31.83 33.39 -3.92
C GLY A 204 -31.40 34.21 -2.72
N GLY A 205 -30.44 35.08 -2.91
CA GLY A 205 -30.19 36.24 -2.08
C GLY A 205 -29.27 36.01 -0.88
N LYS A 206 -28.08 36.37 -1.05
CA LYS A 206 -27.12 37.11 -0.25
C LYS A 206 -25.71 36.81 -0.74
N SER A 207 -24.87 37.81 -0.79
CA SER A 207 -23.53 37.74 -1.37
C SER A 207 -22.67 36.66 -0.69
N GLY A 208 -21.73 36.07 -1.46
CA GLY A 208 -20.96 34.92 -1.07
C GLY A 208 -20.13 35.02 0.23
N ALA A 209 -19.97 36.19 0.79
CA ALA A 209 -19.30 36.43 2.06
C ALA A 209 -20.08 35.93 3.29
N ASP A 210 -21.42 35.94 3.24
CA ASP A 210 -22.23 35.50 4.38
C ASP A 210 -22.48 34.00 4.40
N ALA A 211 -22.38 33.32 3.24
CA ALA A 211 -22.53 31.86 3.17
C ALA A 211 -21.29 31.12 3.71
N ALA A 212 -20.10 31.71 3.57
CA ALA A 212 -18.86 31.13 4.09
C ALA A 212 -18.77 31.16 5.62
N LYS A 213 -19.49 32.07 6.27
CA LYS A 213 -19.51 32.20 7.74
C LYS A 213 -20.48 31.22 8.42
N THR A 214 -21.37 30.58 7.67
CA THR A 214 -22.40 29.67 8.21
C THR A 214 -22.23 28.23 7.79
N ALA A 215 -21.15 27.89 7.05
CA ALA A 215 -20.85 26.50 6.76
C ALA A 215 -20.47 25.79 8.08
N PRO A 216 -21.16 24.71 8.47
CA PRO A 216 -20.78 23.99 9.66
C PRO A 216 -19.36 23.45 9.49
N VAL A 217 -18.52 23.67 10.49
CA VAL A 217 -17.12 23.22 10.58
C VAL A 217 -16.99 21.68 10.50
N ASN A 218 -18.08 20.96 10.44
CA ASN A 218 -18.20 19.50 10.42
C ASN A 218 -18.59 18.94 9.05
N SER A 219 -18.14 19.56 7.95
CA SER A 219 -18.23 18.92 6.65
C SER A 219 -17.31 17.68 6.61
N PRO A 220 -17.80 16.51 6.15
CA PRO A 220 -16.96 15.32 6.01
C PRO A 220 -15.68 15.56 5.20
N ASP A 221 -15.69 16.54 4.29
CA ASP A 221 -14.55 16.90 3.46
C ASP A 221 -13.42 17.60 4.22
N PHE A 222 -13.70 18.18 5.39
CA PHE A 222 -12.67 18.80 6.22
C PHE A 222 -11.70 17.78 6.84
N PHE A 223 -12.16 16.55 7.08
CA PHE A 223 -11.34 15.51 7.70
C PHE A 223 -10.50 14.71 6.70
N SER A 224 -10.92 14.60 5.46
CA SER A 224 -10.19 13.81 4.44
C SER A 224 -8.82 14.41 4.08
N SER A 225 -8.69 15.72 4.08
CA SER A 225 -7.45 16.42 3.72
C SER A 225 -6.41 16.47 4.84
N GLN A 226 -6.84 16.37 6.11
CA GLN A 226 -5.93 16.43 7.25
C GLN A 226 -5.40 15.06 7.70
N CYS A 227 -6.11 13.98 7.42
CA CYS A 227 -5.70 12.62 7.80
C CYS A 227 -4.79 11.94 6.79
N PHE A 228 -4.71 12.44 5.56
CA PHE A 228 -3.88 11.86 4.50
C PHE A 228 -3.01 12.95 3.85
N PRO A 229 -1.84 13.27 4.42
CA PRO A 229 -0.90 14.17 3.78
C PRO A 229 -0.28 13.48 2.55
N GLY A 230 -0.86 13.68 1.42
CA GLY A 230 -0.43 13.08 0.15
C GLY A 230 -1.37 13.36 -1.02
N THR A 231 -2.58 13.78 -0.74
CA THR A 231 -3.42 14.48 -1.70
C THR A 231 -3.01 15.96 -1.67
N GLU A 232 -2.71 16.47 -2.81
CA GLU A 232 -2.16 17.79 -3.07
C GLU A 232 -2.83 18.88 -2.24
N THR A 233 -2.00 19.82 -1.81
CA THR A 233 -2.32 21.04 -1.10
C THR A 233 -3.63 21.63 -1.61
N LEU A 234 -4.71 21.46 -0.86
CA LEU A 234 -5.86 22.33 -1.01
C LEU A 234 -5.37 23.72 -0.54
N THR A 235 -4.95 24.54 -1.49
CA THR A 235 -4.76 25.98 -1.25
C THR A 235 -6.14 26.54 -0.98
N PHE A 236 -6.48 26.67 0.27
CA PHE A 236 -7.55 27.58 0.66
C PHE A 236 -7.05 28.98 0.31
N SER A 237 -7.56 29.54 -0.76
CA SER A 237 -7.53 30.98 -0.95
C SER A 237 -8.41 31.57 0.16
N THR A 238 -7.82 31.84 1.30
CA THR A 238 -8.38 32.82 2.20
C THR A 238 -8.26 34.14 1.44
N ASN A 239 -9.34 34.65 0.89
CA ASN A 239 -9.41 36.07 0.62
C ASN A 239 -9.16 36.76 1.95
N SER A 240 -7.91 37.12 2.17
CA SER A 240 -7.53 38.09 3.17
C SER A 240 -7.90 39.43 2.56
N ASP A 241 -9.16 39.78 2.61
CA ASP A 241 -9.50 41.20 2.64
C ASP A 241 -9.09 41.65 4.05
N GLY A 242 -7.85 42.13 4.09
CA GLY A 242 -7.38 42.83 5.25
C GLY A 242 -8.19 44.11 5.42
N GLU A 243 -8.91 44.16 6.48
CA GLU A 243 -9.12 45.25 7.42
C GLU A 243 -9.77 44.73 8.65
#